data_589bdc420fe0fd7255a05afab0da8443
#
_entry.id   589bdc420fe0fd7255a05afab0da8443
#
_cell.length_a   1.000
_cell.length_b   1.000
_cell.length_c   1.000
_cell.angle_alpha   90.00
_cell.angle_beta   90.00
_cell.angle_gamma   90.00
#
_symmetry.space_group_name_H-M   'P 1'
#
loop_
_entity.id
_entity.type
_entity.pdbx_description
1 polymer ?
#
loop_
_entity_poly.entity_id
_entity_poly.type
_entity_poly.pdbx_seq_one_letter_code
_entity_poly.pdbx_strand_id
1 'polypeptide(L)'
;MKPKILHIDANHPLLLTELAKHGFENVEAYQISKEELLKSIHLYEGIVIRSRFRLDEAFLKKATHLKFIGRVGAGLENIDIVFAKQQNIQLFNAPEGNRNAVGEHALGMLLSLLNKLHSAHQEVCNGIWKREENRGHELDGKTVGIIGYGNMGKAFAKKLRGFDVAVLCHDILPDVGDENATQVSLAELQKRADVLSLHTPITDSTNQMIDAEYIAAFQKPFWFLNTARGNSVVTKDLVSALQNGKILGAGLDVLEYEKSSFEQLFEDGNLPPAFAYLTQAKNVILSPHIAGWTQESKVKLAQTIVQKITSHYEIND
;
A
#
# COMPACT_ATOMS: atom_id res chain seq x y z
N MET A 1 -17.29 -16.18 30.36
CA MET A 1 -17.55 -14.76 29.98
C MET A 1 -17.29 -14.65 28.48
N LYS A 2 -18.03 -13.81 27.76
CA LYS A 2 -17.74 -13.57 26.33
C LYS A 2 -16.40 -12.88 26.20
N PRO A 3 -15.53 -13.30 25.22
CA PRO A 3 -14.26 -12.61 24.95
C PRO A 3 -14.52 -11.16 24.50
N LYS A 4 -13.78 -10.21 25.10
CA LYS A 4 -13.94 -8.77 24.80
C LYS A 4 -12.97 -8.30 23.74
N ILE A 5 -13.48 -7.62 22.73
CA ILE A 5 -12.68 -7.00 21.66
C ILE A 5 -12.76 -5.48 21.78
N LEU A 6 -11.61 -4.82 21.85
CA LEU A 6 -11.48 -3.37 21.83
C LEU A 6 -11.33 -2.87 20.39
N HIS A 7 -12.26 -2.04 19.93
CA HIS A 7 -12.20 -1.40 18.61
C HIS A 7 -11.63 0.01 18.74
N ILE A 8 -10.37 0.18 18.29
CA ILE A 8 -9.63 1.46 18.41
C ILE A 8 -9.97 2.42 17.27
N ASP A 9 -10.25 1.90 16.09
CA ASP A 9 -10.65 2.67 14.90
C ASP A 9 -12.07 2.34 14.48
N ALA A 10 -12.82 3.33 13.99
CA ALA A 10 -14.09 3.11 13.32
C ALA A 10 -13.87 2.41 11.98
N ASN A 11 -14.50 1.27 11.78
CA ASN A 11 -14.43 0.45 10.59
C ASN A 11 -15.83 0.26 9.98
N HIS A 12 -15.98 -0.63 9.00
CA HIS A 12 -17.31 -0.96 8.48
C HIS A 12 -18.15 -1.63 9.57
N PRO A 13 -19.45 -1.24 9.78
CA PRO A 13 -20.30 -1.78 10.86
C PRO A 13 -20.46 -3.30 10.84
N LEU A 14 -20.34 -3.93 9.67
CA LEU A 14 -20.34 -5.39 9.51
C LEU A 14 -19.37 -6.07 10.49
N LEU A 15 -18.22 -5.47 10.76
CA LEU A 15 -17.20 -6.04 11.63
C LEU A 15 -17.73 -6.24 13.06
N LEU A 16 -18.39 -5.23 13.63
CA LEU A 16 -19.04 -5.32 14.95
C LEU A 16 -20.18 -6.35 14.95
N THR A 17 -21.04 -6.29 13.92
CA THR A 17 -22.23 -7.13 13.80
C THR A 17 -21.86 -8.61 13.70
N GLU A 18 -20.88 -8.95 12.83
CA GLU A 18 -20.50 -10.35 12.64
C GLU A 18 -19.74 -10.91 13.84
N LEU A 19 -18.78 -10.15 14.42
CA LEU A 19 -18.09 -10.60 15.64
C LEU A 19 -19.06 -10.82 16.82
N ALA A 20 -20.10 -9.97 16.94
CA ALA A 20 -21.13 -10.18 17.98
C ALA A 20 -21.93 -11.47 17.77
N LYS A 21 -22.25 -11.86 16.52
CA LYS A 21 -22.91 -13.14 16.18
C LYS A 21 -22.05 -14.34 16.57
N HIS A 22 -20.73 -14.22 16.47
CA HIS A 22 -19.76 -15.24 16.89
C HIS A 22 -19.41 -15.19 18.38
N GLY A 23 -20.22 -14.51 19.19
CA GLY A 23 -20.12 -14.55 20.65
C GLY A 23 -19.16 -13.55 21.28
N PHE A 24 -18.53 -12.65 20.52
CA PHE A 24 -17.66 -11.61 21.07
C PHE A 24 -18.44 -10.43 21.64
N GLU A 25 -17.92 -9.83 22.71
CA GLU A 25 -18.36 -8.54 23.23
C GLU A 25 -17.50 -7.43 22.62
N ASN A 26 -18.10 -6.57 21.79
CA ASN A 26 -17.39 -5.48 21.10
C ASN A 26 -17.47 -4.20 21.95
N VAL A 27 -16.32 -3.56 22.20
CA VAL A 27 -16.21 -2.30 22.93
C VAL A 27 -15.58 -1.25 22.01
N GLU A 28 -16.35 -0.20 21.69
CA GLU A 28 -15.92 0.88 20.81
C GLU A 28 -15.17 1.96 21.59
N ALA A 29 -13.95 2.29 21.17
CA ALA A 29 -13.05 3.22 21.84
C ALA A 29 -12.47 4.28 20.90
N TYR A 30 -13.27 4.71 19.92
CA TYR A 30 -12.82 5.56 18.80
C TYR A 30 -12.29 6.94 19.20
N GLN A 31 -12.71 7.47 20.34
CA GLN A 31 -12.32 8.79 20.84
C GLN A 31 -11.40 8.74 22.07
N ILE A 32 -11.13 7.55 22.61
CA ILE A 32 -10.35 7.38 23.83
C ILE A 32 -8.86 7.49 23.48
N SER A 33 -8.08 8.27 24.23
CA SER A 33 -6.65 8.44 24.00
C SER A 33 -5.86 7.15 24.26
N LYS A 34 -4.63 7.04 23.70
CA LYS A 34 -3.75 5.90 23.96
C LYS A 34 -3.45 5.74 25.45
N GLU A 35 -3.22 6.84 26.14
CA GLU A 35 -2.93 6.92 27.58
C GLU A 35 -4.10 6.43 28.43
N GLU A 36 -5.32 6.79 28.04
CA GLU A 36 -6.53 6.34 28.74
C GLU A 36 -6.79 4.86 28.53
N LEU A 37 -6.58 4.37 27.30
CA LEU A 37 -6.71 2.95 26.98
C LEU A 37 -5.73 2.07 27.78
N LEU A 38 -4.54 2.56 28.10
CA LEU A 38 -3.55 1.84 28.92
C LEU A 38 -4.05 1.48 30.32
N LYS A 39 -5.07 2.17 30.84
CA LYS A 39 -5.66 1.90 32.17
C LYS A 39 -6.55 0.64 32.16
N SER A 40 -7.15 0.31 31.02
CA SER A 40 -8.15 -0.77 30.90
C SER A 40 -7.77 -1.86 29.88
N ILE A 41 -6.66 -1.71 29.17
CA ILE A 41 -6.29 -2.63 28.06
C ILE A 41 -6.15 -4.10 28.51
N HIS A 42 -5.79 -4.34 29.77
CA HIS A 42 -5.69 -5.66 30.36
C HIS A 42 -7.03 -6.42 30.43
N LEU A 43 -8.16 -5.73 30.21
CA LEU A 43 -9.50 -6.34 30.24
C LEU A 43 -9.90 -7.00 28.92
N TYR A 44 -9.11 -6.81 27.85
CA TYR A 44 -9.48 -7.23 26.50
C TYR A 44 -8.65 -8.41 26.02
N GLU A 45 -9.32 -9.34 25.35
CA GLU A 45 -8.70 -10.50 24.69
C GLU A 45 -8.34 -10.22 23.22
N GLY A 46 -9.01 -9.27 22.60
CA GLY A 46 -8.75 -8.85 21.22
C GLY A 46 -8.68 -7.34 21.06
N ILE A 47 -7.88 -6.90 20.10
CA ILE A 47 -7.84 -5.51 19.63
C ILE A 47 -8.14 -5.51 18.13
N VAL A 48 -8.99 -4.58 17.69
CA VAL A 48 -9.17 -4.26 16.28
C VAL A 48 -8.71 -2.83 16.05
N ILE A 49 -7.74 -2.65 15.16
CA ILE A 49 -7.12 -1.36 14.84
C ILE A 49 -6.92 -1.21 13.34
N ARG A 50 -6.86 0.03 12.85
CA ARG A 50 -6.41 0.38 11.50
C ARG A 50 -5.07 1.08 11.54
N SER A 51 -5.02 2.36 11.93
CA SER A 51 -3.79 3.15 11.88
C SER A 51 -3.70 4.28 12.90
N ARG A 52 -4.65 4.37 13.84
CA ARG A 52 -4.80 5.51 14.74
C ARG A 52 -3.55 5.83 15.55
N PHE A 53 -2.86 4.79 16.06
CA PHE A 53 -1.57 4.92 16.74
C PHE A 53 -0.81 3.60 16.69
N ARG A 54 0.47 3.67 17.08
CA ARG A 54 1.33 2.48 17.13
C ARG A 54 1.05 1.68 18.40
N LEU A 55 0.85 0.36 18.23
CA LEU A 55 0.85 -0.63 19.29
C LEU A 55 2.30 -1.09 19.53
N ASP A 56 3.02 -0.29 20.30
CA ASP A 56 4.42 -0.53 20.66
C ASP A 56 4.54 -1.55 21.83
N GLU A 57 5.78 -1.96 22.13
CA GLU A 57 6.09 -2.85 23.25
C GLU A 57 5.49 -2.36 24.57
N ALA A 58 5.57 -1.04 24.84
CA ALA A 58 5.09 -0.48 26.11
C ALA A 58 3.56 -0.62 26.24
N PHE A 59 2.82 -0.47 25.14
CA PHE A 59 1.38 -0.69 25.07
C PHE A 59 1.06 -2.19 25.25
N LEU A 60 1.72 -3.05 24.49
CA LEU A 60 1.45 -4.50 24.47
C LEU A 60 1.80 -5.16 25.82
N LYS A 61 2.83 -4.71 26.54
CA LYS A 61 3.15 -5.18 27.91
C LYS A 61 2.00 -5.01 28.90
N LYS A 62 1.15 -3.99 28.72
CA LYS A 62 0.00 -3.75 29.59
C LYS A 62 -1.23 -4.56 29.19
N ALA A 63 -1.26 -5.10 27.98
CA ALA A 63 -2.36 -5.88 27.44
C ALA A 63 -2.23 -7.37 27.83
N THR A 64 -2.20 -7.67 29.14
CA THR A 64 -1.81 -8.99 29.69
C THR A 64 -2.75 -10.15 29.32
N HIS A 65 -3.97 -9.91 28.91
CA HIS A 65 -4.92 -10.92 28.45
C HIS A 65 -5.11 -10.94 26.92
N LEU A 66 -4.31 -10.16 26.19
CA LEU A 66 -4.47 -10.03 24.76
C LEU A 66 -4.03 -11.31 24.04
N LYS A 67 -4.94 -11.89 23.27
CA LYS A 67 -4.72 -13.11 22.47
C LYS A 67 -4.50 -12.78 21.00
N PHE A 68 -5.15 -11.74 20.48
CA PHE A 68 -5.02 -11.38 19.07
C PHE A 68 -5.15 -9.88 18.80
N ILE A 69 -4.61 -9.47 17.65
CA ILE A 69 -4.79 -8.15 17.08
C ILE A 69 -5.28 -8.30 15.64
N GLY A 70 -6.44 -7.76 15.32
CA GLY A 70 -6.98 -7.64 13.98
C GLY A 70 -6.66 -6.26 13.38
N ARG A 71 -5.73 -6.21 12.42
CA ARG A 71 -5.42 -4.99 11.69
C ARG A 71 -6.26 -4.90 10.43
N VAL A 72 -7.21 -3.95 10.39
CA VAL A 72 -8.13 -3.74 9.25
C VAL A 72 -7.38 -3.03 8.11
N GLY A 73 -6.58 -3.80 7.38
CA GLY A 73 -5.73 -3.36 6.28
C GLY A 73 -4.59 -4.34 5.99
N ALA A 74 -3.71 -4.00 5.05
CA ALA A 74 -2.67 -4.91 4.54
C ALA A 74 -1.39 -4.92 5.39
N GLY A 75 -0.83 -3.75 5.73
CA GLY A 75 0.44 -3.65 6.47
C GLY A 75 0.29 -3.88 7.97
N LEU A 76 1.39 -4.10 8.67
CA LEU A 76 1.44 -4.29 10.12
C LEU A 76 2.44 -3.31 10.79
N GLU A 77 2.85 -2.27 10.09
CA GLU A 77 3.93 -1.36 10.50
C GLU A 77 3.62 -0.59 11.80
N ASN A 78 2.34 -0.44 12.13
CA ASN A 78 1.91 0.19 13.38
C ASN A 78 1.84 -0.76 14.57
N ILE A 79 2.32 -2.02 14.44
CA ILE A 79 2.31 -3.03 15.50
C ILE A 79 3.75 -3.51 15.73
N ASP A 80 4.17 -3.63 16.98
CA ASP A 80 5.42 -4.31 17.33
C ASP A 80 5.24 -5.82 17.14
N ILE A 81 5.58 -6.29 15.94
CA ILE A 81 5.42 -7.70 15.54
C ILE A 81 6.32 -8.61 16.35
N VAL A 82 7.53 -8.15 16.69
CA VAL A 82 8.52 -8.96 17.43
C VAL A 82 8.00 -9.23 18.84
N PHE A 83 7.59 -8.18 19.53
CA PHE A 83 7.03 -8.30 20.86
C PHE A 83 5.70 -9.07 20.87
N ALA A 84 4.81 -8.81 19.92
CA ALA A 84 3.55 -9.55 19.80
C ALA A 84 3.77 -11.07 19.68
N LYS A 85 4.73 -11.49 18.84
CA LYS A 85 5.11 -12.91 18.69
C LYS A 85 5.69 -13.50 19.98
N GLN A 86 6.54 -12.76 20.69
CA GLN A 86 7.11 -13.20 21.99
C GLN A 86 6.01 -13.42 23.05
N GLN A 87 4.93 -12.67 22.99
CA GLN A 87 3.78 -12.80 23.88
C GLN A 87 2.70 -13.76 23.36
N ASN A 88 2.96 -14.49 22.27
CA ASN A 88 2.00 -15.37 21.61
C ASN A 88 0.70 -14.66 21.18
N ILE A 89 0.76 -13.36 20.88
CA ILE A 89 -0.36 -12.61 20.37
C ILE A 89 -0.50 -12.88 18.87
N GLN A 90 -1.64 -13.42 18.46
CA GLN A 90 -1.93 -13.70 17.06
C GLN A 90 -2.20 -12.41 16.28
N LEU A 91 -1.57 -12.25 15.12
CA LEU A 91 -1.76 -11.08 14.27
C LEU A 91 -2.57 -11.45 13.01
N PHE A 92 -3.67 -10.74 12.79
CA PHE A 92 -4.50 -10.86 11.60
C PHE A 92 -4.46 -9.55 10.83
N ASN A 93 -4.13 -9.61 9.54
CA ASN A 93 -4.26 -8.50 8.61
C ASN A 93 -5.10 -8.92 7.40
N ALA A 94 -5.47 -7.98 6.54
CA ALA A 94 -6.43 -8.23 5.47
C ALA A 94 -5.94 -7.76 4.09
N PRO A 95 -4.75 -8.17 3.60
CA PRO A 95 -4.27 -7.75 2.28
C PRO A 95 -5.18 -8.25 1.15
N GLU A 96 -5.92 -9.33 1.37
CA GLU A 96 -6.89 -9.87 0.40
C GLU A 96 -8.06 -8.91 0.17
N GLY A 97 -8.42 -8.10 1.19
CA GLY A 97 -9.58 -7.21 1.16
C GLY A 97 -9.42 -6.01 0.24
N ASN A 98 -8.21 -5.49 0.06
CA ASN A 98 -7.98 -4.29 -0.76
C ASN A 98 -7.08 -4.49 -1.99
N ARG A 99 -6.55 -5.70 -2.22
CA ARG A 99 -5.64 -5.97 -3.34
C ARG A 99 -6.24 -5.61 -4.70
N ASN A 100 -7.54 -5.82 -4.90
CA ASN A 100 -8.21 -5.50 -6.14
C ASN A 100 -8.24 -3.98 -6.41
N ALA A 101 -8.55 -3.20 -5.37
CA ALA A 101 -8.54 -1.73 -5.43
C ALA A 101 -7.14 -1.21 -5.79
N VAL A 102 -6.09 -1.72 -5.13
CA VAL A 102 -4.69 -1.35 -5.43
C VAL A 102 -4.33 -1.65 -6.88
N GLY A 103 -4.71 -2.84 -7.39
CA GLY A 103 -4.46 -3.21 -8.79
C GLY A 103 -5.16 -2.29 -9.79
N GLU A 104 -6.40 -1.89 -9.51
CA GLU A 104 -7.16 -0.95 -10.34
C GLU A 104 -6.57 0.47 -10.29
N HIS A 105 -6.19 0.93 -9.10
CA HIS A 105 -5.57 2.24 -8.92
C HIS A 105 -4.23 2.34 -9.66
N ALA A 106 -3.35 1.33 -9.53
CA ALA A 106 -2.07 1.27 -10.23
C ALA A 106 -2.26 1.29 -11.76
N LEU A 107 -3.24 0.53 -12.28
CA LEU A 107 -3.60 0.57 -13.70
C LEU A 107 -4.13 1.95 -14.13
N GLY A 108 -5.00 2.56 -13.33
CA GLY A 108 -5.51 3.90 -13.58
C GLY A 108 -4.40 4.96 -13.64
N MET A 109 -3.44 4.92 -12.70
CA MET A 109 -2.26 5.78 -12.73
C MET A 109 -1.42 5.56 -13.99
N LEU A 110 -1.13 4.29 -14.35
CA LEU A 110 -0.34 3.95 -15.54
C LEU A 110 -0.98 4.51 -16.81
N LEU A 111 -2.27 4.24 -17.03
CA LEU A 111 -2.99 4.71 -18.22
C LEU A 111 -3.10 6.24 -18.24
N SER A 112 -3.30 6.87 -17.08
CA SER A 112 -3.33 8.33 -16.99
C SER A 112 -1.96 8.98 -17.33
N LEU A 113 -0.85 8.36 -16.91
CA LEU A 113 0.51 8.80 -17.28
C LEU A 113 0.76 8.64 -18.77
N LEU A 114 0.53 7.43 -19.31
CA LEU A 114 0.77 7.12 -20.72
C LEU A 114 -0.03 8.03 -21.65
N ASN A 115 -1.31 8.27 -21.33
CA ASN A 115 -2.20 9.09 -22.13
C ASN A 115 -2.22 10.57 -21.71
N LYS A 116 -1.39 10.98 -20.73
CA LYS A 116 -1.31 12.34 -20.19
C LYS A 116 -2.67 12.93 -19.74
N LEU A 117 -3.61 12.07 -19.28
CA LEU A 117 -5.01 12.49 -19.01
C LEU A 117 -5.09 13.60 -17.97
N HIS A 118 -4.28 13.52 -16.90
CA HIS A 118 -4.28 14.50 -15.80
C HIS A 118 -3.78 15.88 -16.24
N SER A 119 -2.67 15.94 -17.01
CA SER A 119 -2.09 17.21 -17.50
C SER A 119 -2.92 17.81 -18.62
N ALA A 120 -3.41 16.99 -19.57
CA ALA A 120 -4.29 17.43 -20.64
C ALA A 120 -5.61 18.00 -20.09
N HIS A 121 -6.20 17.35 -19.07
CA HIS A 121 -7.38 17.85 -18.40
C HIS A 121 -7.16 19.25 -17.79
N GLN A 122 -6.08 19.44 -17.06
CA GLN A 122 -5.73 20.74 -16.47
C GLN A 122 -5.52 21.83 -17.54
N GLU A 123 -4.84 21.49 -18.64
CA GLU A 123 -4.65 22.43 -19.74
C GLU A 123 -6.00 22.88 -20.35
N VAL A 124 -6.89 21.93 -20.64
CA VAL A 124 -8.23 22.26 -21.18
C VAL A 124 -9.06 23.11 -20.19
N CYS A 125 -9.02 22.81 -18.89
CA CYS A 125 -9.68 23.61 -17.86
C CYS A 125 -9.15 25.05 -17.81
N ASN A 126 -7.89 25.27 -18.19
CA ASN A 126 -7.26 26.60 -18.29
C ASN A 126 -7.38 27.23 -19.68
N GLY A 127 -8.24 26.70 -20.57
CA GLY A 127 -8.45 27.22 -21.92
C GLY A 127 -7.31 26.93 -22.90
N ILE A 128 -6.40 26.00 -22.57
CA ILE A 128 -5.24 25.62 -23.39
C ILE A 128 -5.59 24.37 -24.20
N TRP A 129 -5.45 24.45 -25.54
CA TRP A 129 -5.79 23.36 -26.46
C TRP A 129 -4.56 22.91 -27.26
N LYS A 130 -3.80 21.95 -26.70
CA LYS A 130 -2.54 21.46 -27.26
C LYS A 130 -2.63 19.97 -27.60
N ARG A 131 -2.88 19.64 -28.87
CA ARG A 131 -3.04 18.23 -29.28
C ARG A 131 -1.70 17.50 -29.42
N GLU A 132 -0.69 18.10 -30.05
CA GLU A 132 0.59 17.44 -30.33
C GLU A 132 1.41 17.24 -29.07
N GLU A 133 1.45 18.20 -28.17
CA GLU A 133 2.19 18.12 -26.91
C GLU A 133 1.56 17.09 -25.94
N ASN A 134 0.27 16.83 -26.11
CA ASN A 134 -0.47 15.81 -25.35
C ASN A 134 -0.56 14.45 -26.07
N ARG A 135 0.21 14.23 -27.15
CA ARG A 135 0.33 12.89 -27.74
C ARG A 135 0.86 11.91 -26.72
N GLY A 136 0.11 10.85 -26.45
CA GLY A 136 0.42 9.81 -25.47
C GLY A 136 1.20 8.64 -26.05
N HIS A 137 1.33 7.61 -25.23
CA HIS A 137 1.88 6.30 -25.57
C HIS A 137 0.85 5.22 -25.33
N GLU A 138 0.81 4.20 -26.15
CA GLU A 138 0.00 3.00 -25.93
C GLU A 138 0.75 2.05 -24.97
N LEU A 139 0.02 1.27 -24.21
CA LEU A 139 0.58 0.23 -23.36
C LEU A 139 0.95 -1.03 -24.17
N ASP A 140 0.28 -1.24 -25.29
CA ASP A 140 0.50 -2.36 -26.19
C ASP A 140 1.98 -2.54 -26.59
N GLY A 141 2.44 -3.79 -26.66
CA GLY A 141 3.82 -4.17 -26.98
C GLY A 141 4.85 -3.87 -25.90
N LYS A 142 4.47 -3.27 -24.76
CA LYS A 142 5.40 -2.94 -23.69
C LYS A 142 5.62 -4.11 -22.72
N THR A 143 6.71 -4.04 -21.97
CA THR A 143 7.01 -4.94 -20.87
C THR A 143 6.75 -4.26 -19.53
N VAL A 144 5.87 -4.80 -18.74
CA VAL A 144 5.57 -4.34 -17.37
C VAL A 144 6.36 -5.19 -16.37
N GLY A 145 7.27 -4.58 -15.64
CA GLY A 145 8.03 -5.18 -14.55
C GLY A 145 7.38 -4.92 -13.19
N ILE A 146 7.20 -5.96 -12.40
CA ILE A 146 6.60 -5.93 -11.06
C ILE A 146 7.63 -6.39 -10.05
N ILE A 147 7.96 -5.55 -9.06
CA ILE A 147 8.79 -5.93 -7.91
C ILE A 147 7.88 -6.20 -6.71
N GLY A 148 7.95 -7.45 -6.19
CA GLY A 148 7.04 -7.97 -5.17
C GLY A 148 5.78 -8.59 -5.79
N TYR A 149 5.75 -9.91 -5.89
CA TYR A 149 4.65 -10.64 -6.55
C TYR A 149 3.75 -11.37 -5.54
N GLY A 150 3.43 -10.65 -4.45
CA GLY A 150 2.45 -11.07 -3.45
C GLY A 150 1.01 -10.66 -3.81
N ASN A 151 0.18 -10.37 -2.79
CA ASN A 151 -1.24 -10.03 -2.99
C ASN A 151 -1.46 -8.87 -3.98
N MET A 152 -0.68 -7.79 -3.86
CA MET A 152 -0.87 -6.58 -4.67
C MET A 152 -0.29 -6.75 -6.08
N GLY A 153 0.93 -7.29 -6.19
CA GLY A 153 1.55 -7.55 -7.50
C GLY A 153 0.73 -8.49 -8.37
N LYS A 154 0.22 -9.58 -7.80
CA LYS A 154 -0.69 -10.51 -8.50
C LYS A 154 -2.00 -9.84 -8.93
N ALA A 155 -2.56 -8.99 -8.06
CA ALA A 155 -3.78 -8.25 -8.41
C ALA A 155 -3.55 -7.26 -9.55
N PHE A 156 -2.42 -6.54 -9.56
CA PHE A 156 -2.06 -5.64 -10.66
C PHE A 156 -1.80 -6.42 -11.97
N ALA A 157 -1.01 -7.49 -11.94
CA ALA A 157 -0.77 -8.34 -13.11
C ALA A 157 -2.07 -8.86 -13.72
N LYS A 158 -3.02 -9.30 -12.89
CA LYS A 158 -4.34 -9.75 -13.34
C LYS A 158 -5.13 -8.65 -14.08
N LYS A 159 -4.97 -7.36 -13.72
CA LYS A 159 -5.63 -6.25 -14.41
C LYS A 159 -5.04 -5.98 -15.79
N LEU A 160 -3.81 -6.40 -16.04
CA LEU A 160 -3.13 -6.24 -17.33
C LEU A 160 -3.56 -7.27 -18.39
N ARG A 161 -4.37 -8.29 -18.05
CA ARG A 161 -4.81 -9.35 -18.98
C ARG A 161 -5.53 -8.85 -20.25
N GLY A 162 -6.11 -7.66 -20.20
CA GLY A 162 -6.80 -7.07 -21.36
C GLY A 162 -5.91 -6.28 -22.30
N PHE A 163 -4.58 -6.26 -22.04
CA PHE A 163 -3.61 -5.54 -22.84
C PHE A 163 -2.59 -6.50 -23.45
N ASP A 164 -2.12 -6.21 -24.66
CA ASP A 164 -1.08 -6.98 -25.34
C ASP A 164 0.31 -6.62 -24.81
N VAL A 165 0.59 -7.03 -23.57
CA VAL A 165 1.82 -6.71 -22.83
C VAL A 165 2.53 -7.96 -22.33
N ALA A 166 3.86 -7.91 -22.24
CA ALA A 166 4.62 -8.87 -21.46
C ALA A 166 4.66 -8.44 -20.00
N VAL A 167 4.24 -9.31 -19.05
CA VAL A 167 4.33 -9.03 -17.62
C VAL A 167 5.42 -9.89 -17.00
N LEU A 168 6.41 -9.23 -16.42
CA LEU A 168 7.52 -9.86 -15.69
C LEU A 168 7.38 -9.54 -14.20
N CYS A 169 7.72 -10.49 -13.34
CA CYS A 169 7.81 -10.23 -11.92
C CYS A 169 9.18 -10.65 -11.35
N HIS A 170 9.60 -9.95 -10.31
CA HIS A 170 10.73 -10.32 -9.48
C HIS A 170 10.30 -10.31 -8.01
N ASP A 171 10.67 -11.35 -7.29
CA ASP A 171 10.40 -11.52 -5.86
C ASP A 171 11.59 -12.22 -5.20
N ILE A 172 11.75 -12.03 -3.88
CA ILE A 172 12.74 -12.75 -3.08
C ILE A 172 12.37 -14.23 -2.88
N LEU A 173 11.07 -14.55 -3.02
CA LEU A 173 10.59 -15.93 -2.96
C LEU A 173 10.70 -16.57 -4.35
N PRO A 174 11.15 -17.83 -4.45
CA PRO A 174 11.16 -18.55 -5.72
C PRO A 174 9.75 -18.97 -6.12
N ASP A 175 9.57 -19.25 -7.40
CA ASP A 175 8.39 -19.90 -7.98
C ASP A 175 7.04 -19.20 -7.66
N VAL A 176 7.05 -17.85 -7.56
CA VAL A 176 5.82 -17.09 -7.31
C VAL A 176 5.07 -16.70 -8.59
N GLY A 177 5.72 -16.83 -9.76
CA GLY A 177 5.11 -16.55 -11.06
C GLY A 177 3.86 -17.38 -11.31
N ASP A 178 2.96 -16.88 -12.17
CA ASP A 178 1.71 -17.57 -12.52
C ASP A 178 1.28 -17.23 -13.97
N GLU A 179 0.05 -17.56 -14.33
CA GLU A 179 -0.48 -17.28 -15.66
C GLU A 179 -0.55 -15.79 -16.03
N ASN A 180 -0.32 -14.87 -15.07
CA ASN A 180 -0.38 -13.42 -15.29
C ASN A 180 1.00 -12.76 -15.39
N ALA A 181 2.05 -13.40 -14.84
CA ALA A 181 3.40 -12.84 -14.90
C ALA A 181 4.48 -13.93 -14.83
N THR A 182 5.49 -13.80 -15.69
CA THR A 182 6.67 -14.65 -15.68
C THR A 182 7.68 -14.14 -14.65
N GLN A 183 8.09 -15.01 -13.71
CA GLN A 183 9.15 -14.66 -12.76
C GLN A 183 10.52 -14.68 -13.45
N VAL A 184 11.29 -13.61 -13.24
CA VAL A 184 12.64 -13.46 -13.80
C VAL A 184 13.60 -12.91 -12.74
N SER A 185 14.91 -12.95 -13.04
CA SER A 185 15.91 -12.26 -12.23
C SER A 185 15.71 -10.74 -12.28
N LEU A 186 16.20 -10.02 -11.26
CA LEU A 186 16.16 -8.56 -11.25
C LEU A 186 16.87 -7.97 -12.47
N ALA A 187 18.03 -8.51 -12.84
CA ALA A 187 18.80 -8.05 -14.00
C ALA A 187 18.02 -8.21 -15.33
N GLU A 188 17.28 -9.32 -15.50
CA GLU A 188 16.46 -9.53 -16.69
C GLU A 188 15.24 -8.58 -16.70
N LEU A 189 14.63 -8.30 -15.55
CA LEU A 189 13.56 -7.31 -15.43
C LEU A 189 14.06 -5.91 -15.79
N GLN A 190 15.19 -5.48 -15.21
CA GLN A 190 15.83 -4.18 -15.49
C GLN A 190 16.24 -4.00 -16.95
N LYS A 191 16.60 -5.09 -17.62
CA LYS A 191 16.93 -5.09 -19.06
C LYS A 191 15.70 -4.84 -19.93
N ARG A 192 14.55 -5.37 -19.58
CA ARG A 192 13.38 -5.45 -20.47
C ARG A 192 12.26 -4.48 -20.15
N ALA A 193 12.10 -4.09 -18.91
CA ALA A 193 10.93 -3.33 -18.46
C ALA A 193 10.84 -1.93 -19.10
N ASP A 194 9.66 -1.60 -19.59
CA ASP A 194 9.22 -0.27 -20.02
C ASP A 194 8.40 0.42 -18.93
N VAL A 195 7.83 -0.36 -18.01
CA VAL A 195 7.10 0.09 -16.81
C VAL A 195 7.65 -0.67 -15.62
N LEU A 196 7.89 0.02 -14.50
CA LEU A 196 8.22 -0.58 -13.20
C LEU A 196 7.12 -0.26 -12.19
N SER A 197 6.58 -1.28 -11.53
CA SER A 197 5.60 -1.12 -10.45
C SER A 197 6.07 -1.83 -9.18
N LEU A 198 6.06 -1.10 -8.05
CA LEU A 198 6.44 -1.63 -6.74
C LEU A 198 5.23 -2.13 -5.96
N HIS A 199 5.38 -3.33 -5.38
CA HIS A 199 4.37 -3.98 -4.53
C HIS A 199 4.99 -4.70 -3.33
N THR A 200 6.11 -4.19 -2.82
CA THR A 200 6.85 -4.75 -1.68
C THR A 200 6.41 -4.14 -0.34
N PRO A 201 6.48 -4.88 0.77
CA PRO A 201 6.44 -4.28 2.10
C PRO A 201 7.72 -3.47 2.36
N ILE A 202 7.71 -2.65 3.42
CA ILE A 202 8.94 -2.03 3.91
C ILE A 202 9.72 -3.03 4.78
N THR A 203 10.97 -3.25 4.44
CA THR A 203 11.94 -4.09 5.15
C THR A 203 13.31 -3.43 5.05
N ASP A 204 14.32 -3.93 5.73
CA ASP A 204 15.68 -3.41 5.62
C ASP A 204 16.20 -3.44 4.17
N SER A 205 15.81 -4.45 3.38
CA SER A 205 16.22 -4.59 1.98
C SER A 205 15.40 -3.75 0.99
N THR A 206 14.22 -3.31 1.37
CA THR A 206 13.35 -2.50 0.50
C THR A 206 13.29 -1.02 0.90
N ASN A 207 13.84 -0.68 2.07
CA ASN A 207 14.00 0.70 2.51
C ASN A 207 15.04 1.39 1.62
N GLN A 208 14.65 2.51 0.99
CA GLN A 208 15.48 3.27 0.05
C GLN A 208 16.06 2.43 -1.11
N MET A 209 15.37 1.33 -1.47
CA MET A 209 15.80 0.42 -2.54
C MET A 209 15.88 1.10 -3.90
N ILE A 210 14.95 2.02 -4.18
CA ILE A 210 14.90 2.75 -5.46
C ILE A 210 15.71 4.03 -5.30
N ASP A 211 17.00 3.90 -5.46
CA ASP A 211 18.01 4.97 -5.48
C ASP A 211 18.56 5.20 -6.89
N ALA A 212 19.56 6.07 -7.01
CA ALA A 212 20.20 6.42 -8.28
C ALA A 212 20.83 5.21 -8.97
N GLU A 213 21.49 4.30 -8.23
CA GLU A 213 22.14 3.11 -8.77
C GLU A 213 21.11 2.11 -9.31
N TYR A 214 20.06 1.84 -8.51
CA TYR A 214 18.96 0.97 -8.93
C TYR A 214 18.27 1.48 -10.19
N ILE A 215 17.99 2.79 -10.27
CA ILE A 215 17.38 3.42 -11.45
C ILE A 215 18.31 3.34 -12.66
N ALA A 216 19.60 3.59 -12.47
CA ALA A 216 20.59 3.56 -13.56
C ALA A 216 20.75 2.15 -14.17
N ALA A 217 20.52 1.08 -13.41
CA ALA A 217 20.62 -0.32 -13.86
C ALA A 217 19.58 -0.68 -14.94
N PHE A 218 18.49 0.05 -15.08
CA PHE A 218 17.54 -0.16 -16.18
C PHE A 218 18.17 0.19 -17.51
N GLN A 219 18.01 -0.65 -18.52
CA GLN A 219 18.63 -0.40 -19.83
C GLN A 219 17.85 0.60 -20.69
N LYS A 220 16.55 0.75 -20.45
CA LYS A 220 15.67 1.67 -21.15
C LYS A 220 15.17 2.77 -20.21
N PRO A 221 14.73 3.92 -20.72
CA PRO A 221 13.83 4.80 -20.00
C PRO A 221 12.51 4.07 -19.71
N PHE A 222 11.90 4.34 -18.55
CA PHE A 222 10.71 3.61 -18.09
C PHE A 222 9.73 4.50 -17.33
N TRP A 223 8.46 4.08 -17.23
CA TRP A 223 7.45 4.66 -16.34
C TRP A 223 7.51 3.97 -14.97
N PHE A 224 7.32 4.74 -13.92
CA PHE A 224 7.44 4.26 -12.55
C PHE A 224 6.13 4.39 -11.77
N LEU A 225 5.75 3.32 -11.06
CA LEU A 225 4.58 3.30 -10.18
C LEU A 225 4.98 2.86 -8.77
N ASN A 226 4.58 3.63 -7.77
CA ASN A 226 4.70 3.24 -6.38
C ASN A 226 3.36 3.35 -5.64
N THR A 227 2.70 2.20 -5.44
CA THR A 227 1.52 2.03 -4.61
C THR A 227 1.83 1.13 -3.40
N ALA A 228 3.11 0.99 -3.06
CA ALA A 228 3.61 0.12 -1.99
C ALA A 228 3.94 0.90 -0.72
N ARG A 229 5.16 1.42 -0.61
CA ARG A 229 5.62 2.23 0.52
C ARG A 229 6.52 3.37 0.03
N GLY A 230 6.30 4.57 0.58
CA GLY A 230 7.05 5.78 0.21
C GLY A 230 8.54 5.66 0.49
N ASN A 231 8.91 5.15 1.66
CA ASN A 231 10.30 4.96 2.08
C ASN A 231 11.08 3.94 1.24
N SER A 232 10.45 3.23 0.31
CA SER A 232 11.18 2.39 -0.65
C SER A 232 11.89 3.20 -1.74
N VAL A 233 11.61 4.49 -1.85
CA VAL A 233 12.13 5.38 -2.91
C VAL A 233 12.91 6.54 -2.31
N VAL A 234 14.10 6.78 -2.80
CA VAL A 234 14.87 7.98 -2.52
C VAL A 234 14.34 9.10 -3.43
N THR A 235 13.50 9.97 -2.89
CA THR A 235 12.75 10.96 -3.69
C THR A 235 13.64 11.90 -4.50
N LYS A 236 14.79 12.32 -3.97
CA LYS A 236 15.76 13.16 -4.71
C LYS A 236 16.31 12.47 -5.96
N ASP A 237 16.55 11.16 -5.89
CA ASP A 237 17.09 10.36 -6.99
C ASP A 237 16.02 10.11 -8.06
N LEU A 238 14.78 9.87 -7.63
CA LEU A 238 13.60 9.81 -8.51
C LEU A 238 13.44 11.14 -9.28
N VAL A 239 13.53 12.28 -8.60
CA VAL A 239 13.42 13.61 -9.24
C VAL A 239 14.56 13.82 -10.25
N SER A 240 15.79 13.47 -9.91
CA SER A 240 16.90 13.53 -10.84
C SER A 240 16.67 12.68 -12.09
N ALA A 241 16.11 11.47 -11.91
CA ALA A 241 15.79 10.57 -13.02
C ALA A 241 14.62 11.06 -13.90
N LEU A 242 13.65 11.76 -13.31
CA LEU A 242 12.58 12.44 -14.06
C LEU A 242 13.13 13.61 -14.90
N GLN A 243 14.03 14.41 -14.32
CA GLN A 243 14.65 15.56 -15.00
C GLN A 243 15.55 15.15 -16.16
N ASN A 244 16.31 14.06 -16.04
CA ASN A 244 17.18 13.56 -17.08
C ASN A 244 16.50 12.61 -18.09
N GLY A 245 15.20 12.32 -17.90
CA GLY A 245 14.42 11.48 -18.80
C GLY A 245 14.65 9.98 -18.66
N LYS A 246 15.38 9.51 -17.64
CA LYS A 246 15.50 8.07 -17.33
C LYS A 246 14.17 7.49 -16.84
N ILE A 247 13.44 8.26 -16.04
CA ILE A 247 12.05 7.98 -15.70
C ILE A 247 11.16 8.92 -16.52
N LEU A 248 10.35 8.34 -17.38
CA LEU A 248 9.48 9.06 -18.33
C LEU A 248 8.28 9.72 -17.65
N GLY A 249 7.84 9.14 -16.53
CA GLY A 249 6.78 9.66 -15.68
C GLY A 249 6.59 8.76 -14.46
N ALA A 250 6.02 9.32 -13.39
CA ALA A 250 5.82 8.61 -12.14
C ALA A 250 4.39 8.73 -11.58
N GLY A 251 3.81 7.61 -11.16
CA GLY A 251 2.57 7.52 -10.39
C GLY A 251 2.87 7.12 -8.94
N LEU A 252 2.61 8.02 -8.00
CA LEU A 252 2.98 7.85 -6.60
C LEU A 252 1.74 7.98 -5.72
N ASP A 253 1.26 6.88 -5.18
CA ASP A 253 0.20 6.87 -4.16
C ASP A 253 0.78 7.01 -2.75
N VAL A 254 2.08 6.77 -2.61
CA VAL A 254 2.85 6.80 -1.37
C VAL A 254 4.11 7.65 -1.53
N LEU A 255 4.53 8.34 -0.47
CA LEU A 255 5.66 9.26 -0.48
C LEU A 255 6.61 9.02 0.69
N GLU A 256 7.92 9.24 0.48
CA GLU A 256 8.96 9.14 1.53
C GLU A 256 8.64 10.00 2.77
N TYR A 257 7.86 11.06 2.61
CA TYR A 257 7.53 12.03 3.66
C TYR A 257 6.30 11.67 4.50
N GLU A 258 5.64 10.53 4.23
CA GLU A 258 4.43 10.14 4.95
C GLU A 258 4.69 9.89 6.43
N LYS A 259 3.82 10.45 7.28
CA LYS A 259 3.75 10.12 8.69
C LYS A 259 2.90 8.85 8.89
N SER A 260 3.14 8.12 9.96
CA SER A 260 2.40 6.89 10.29
C SER A 260 0.89 7.09 10.51
N SER A 261 0.46 8.32 10.79
CA SER A 261 -0.94 8.71 11.00
C SER A 261 -1.71 9.02 9.71
N PHE A 262 -1.03 9.09 8.54
CA PHE A 262 -1.62 9.52 7.25
C PHE A 262 -2.27 10.92 7.29
N GLU A 263 -1.83 11.77 8.21
CA GLU A 263 -2.26 13.16 8.34
C GLU A 263 -1.37 14.08 7.49
N GLN A 264 -1.57 15.41 7.61
CA GLN A 264 -0.88 16.40 6.79
C GLN A 264 0.64 16.16 6.73
N LEU A 265 1.18 16.10 5.52
CA LEU A 265 2.60 15.83 5.29
C LEU A 265 3.50 16.96 5.82
N PHE A 266 3.04 18.22 5.73
CA PHE A 266 3.83 19.40 6.04
C PHE A 266 2.98 20.44 6.82
N GLU A 267 3.28 20.61 8.09
CA GLU A 267 2.55 21.53 8.98
C GLU A 267 2.92 23.00 8.75
N ASP A 268 4.15 23.27 8.30
CA ASP A 268 4.72 24.63 8.20
C ASP A 268 4.74 25.19 6.77
N GLY A 269 4.13 24.54 5.79
CA GLY A 269 4.15 24.96 4.39
C GLY A 269 5.52 24.86 3.70
N ASN A 270 6.57 24.43 4.39
CA ASN A 270 7.91 24.20 3.82
C ASN A 270 7.98 22.83 3.14
N LEU A 271 7.78 22.83 1.82
CA LEU A 271 7.92 21.64 1.02
C LEU A 271 9.39 21.33 0.76
N PRO A 272 9.88 20.11 1.00
CA PRO A 272 11.20 19.69 0.53
C PRO A 272 11.34 19.95 -0.98
N PRO A 273 12.52 20.41 -1.46
CA PRO A 273 12.70 20.78 -2.87
C PRO A 273 12.32 19.66 -3.86
N ALA A 274 12.62 18.40 -3.52
CA ALA A 274 12.25 17.26 -4.34
C ALA A 274 10.73 17.07 -4.41
N PHE A 275 10.01 17.25 -3.30
CA PHE A 275 8.56 17.20 -3.30
C PHE A 275 7.93 18.37 -4.05
N ALA A 276 8.46 19.59 -3.87
CA ALA A 276 8.02 20.76 -4.62
C ALA A 276 8.14 20.56 -6.14
N TYR A 277 9.21 19.89 -6.61
CA TYR A 277 9.33 19.50 -8.02
C TYR A 277 8.20 18.54 -8.43
N LEU A 278 7.95 17.48 -7.65
CA LEU A 278 6.91 16.48 -7.98
C LEU A 278 5.52 17.12 -8.13
N THR A 279 5.19 18.12 -7.31
CA THR A 279 3.88 18.81 -7.37
C THR A 279 3.70 19.67 -8.61
N GLN A 280 4.79 20.05 -9.31
CA GLN A 280 4.76 20.88 -10.51
C GLN A 280 5.01 20.08 -11.80
N ALA A 281 5.51 18.85 -11.68
CA ALA A 281 5.89 18.04 -12.82
C ALA A 281 4.65 17.51 -13.57
N LYS A 282 4.55 17.80 -14.88
CA LYS A 282 3.41 17.38 -15.73
C LYS A 282 3.35 15.87 -15.99
N ASN A 283 4.45 15.17 -15.78
CA ASN A 283 4.60 13.71 -15.94
C ASN A 283 4.58 12.97 -14.60
N VAL A 284 4.00 13.58 -13.56
CA VAL A 284 3.84 12.96 -12.22
C VAL A 284 2.38 13.02 -11.80
N ILE A 285 1.89 11.90 -11.27
CA ILE A 285 0.58 11.79 -10.62
C ILE A 285 0.79 11.45 -9.16
N LEU A 286 0.20 12.24 -8.27
CA LEU A 286 0.23 12.03 -6.83
C LEU A 286 -1.16 11.68 -6.33
N SER A 287 -1.26 10.75 -5.38
CA SER A 287 -2.49 10.50 -4.61
C SER A 287 -2.15 10.26 -3.13
N PRO A 288 -3.06 10.56 -2.20
CA PRO A 288 -2.76 10.60 -0.78
C PRO A 288 -2.96 9.24 -0.10
N HIS A 289 -2.23 8.20 -0.54
CA HIS A 289 -2.25 6.82 -0.02
C HIS A 289 -3.66 6.19 -0.03
N ILE A 290 -4.33 6.29 -1.17
CA ILE A 290 -5.73 5.86 -1.37
C ILE A 290 -5.90 4.67 -2.33
N ALA A 291 -4.82 4.08 -2.84
CA ALA A 291 -4.92 2.96 -3.80
C ALA A 291 -5.78 1.80 -3.28
N GLY A 292 -5.71 1.52 -1.99
CA GLY A 292 -6.54 0.51 -1.32
C GLY A 292 -7.85 1.04 -0.73
N TRP A 293 -8.25 2.29 -0.99
CA TRP A 293 -9.30 3.00 -0.27
C TRP A 293 -10.57 3.15 -1.11
N THR A 294 -11.33 2.06 -1.30
CA THR A 294 -12.61 2.06 -2.03
C THR A 294 -13.76 1.66 -1.12
N GLN A 295 -14.99 1.90 -1.56
CA GLN A 295 -16.19 1.47 -0.83
C GLN A 295 -16.20 -0.04 -0.65
N GLU A 296 -15.85 -0.79 -1.69
CA GLU A 296 -15.81 -2.25 -1.68
C GLU A 296 -14.68 -2.78 -0.80
N SER A 297 -13.50 -2.14 -0.82
CA SER A 297 -12.37 -2.57 0.01
C SER A 297 -12.69 -2.41 1.51
N LYS A 298 -13.43 -1.36 1.89
CA LYS A 298 -13.86 -1.15 3.28
C LYS A 298 -14.69 -2.32 3.82
N VAL A 299 -15.58 -2.86 3.00
CA VAL A 299 -16.38 -4.05 3.34
C VAL A 299 -15.50 -5.30 3.39
N LYS A 300 -14.72 -5.54 2.34
CA LYS A 300 -13.88 -6.75 2.21
C LYS A 300 -12.81 -6.84 3.29
N LEU A 301 -12.21 -5.73 3.69
CA LEU A 301 -11.25 -5.68 4.80
C LEU A 301 -11.91 -6.13 6.11
N ALA A 302 -13.11 -5.63 6.41
CA ALA A 302 -13.87 -6.04 7.59
C ALA A 302 -14.22 -7.53 7.54
N GLN A 303 -14.74 -8.02 6.40
CA GLN A 303 -15.06 -9.44 6.19
C GLN A 303 -13.86 -10.35 6.40
N THR A 304 -12.70 -9.98 5.84
CA THR A 304 -11.46 -10.76 5.96
C THR A 304 -11.01 -10.85 7.42
N ILE A 305 -11.07 -9.75 8.17
CA ILE A 305 -10.70 -9.76 9.60
C ILE A 305 -11.67 -10.60 10.41
N VAL A 306 -12.98 -10.48 10.20
CA VAL A 306 -13.97 -11.34 10.85
C VAL A 306 -13.64 -12.80 10.59
N GLN A 307 -13.49 -13.19 9.32
CA GLN A 307 -13.19 -14.56 8.93
C GLN A 307 -11.93 -15.10 9.60
N LYS A 308 -10.83 -14.34 9.62
CA LYS A 308 -9.57 -14.79 10.23
C LYS A 308 -9.67 -14.93 11.74
N ILE A 309 -10.37 -14.03 12.43
CA ILE A 309 -10.60 -14.12 13.86
C ILE A 309 -11.48 -15.34 14.19
N THR A 310 -12.62 -15.49 13.53
CA THR A 310 -13.58 -16.56 13.83
C THR A 310 -12.98 -17.93 13.51
N SER A 311 -12.34 -18.11 12.36
CA SER A 311 -11.68 -19.38 12.02
C SER A 311 -10.58 -19.77 13.02
N HIS A 312 -9.89 -18.80 13.63
CA HIS A 312 -8.88 -19.09 14.65
C HIS A 312 -9.52 -19.61 15.94
N TYR A 313 -10.69 -19.07 16.33
CA TYR A 313 -11.41 -19.50 17.52
C TYR A 313 -12.15 -20.83 17.33
N GLU A 314 -12.70 -21.09 16.13
CA GLU A 314 -13.37 -22.37 15.82
C GLU A 314 -12.41 -23.58 15.82
N ILE A 315 -11.11 -23.37 15.59
CA ILE A 315 -10.10 -24.44 15.63
C ILE A 315 -9.67 -24.75 17.07
N ASN A 316 -9.91 -23.83 18.01
CA ASN A 316 -9.43 -23.95 19.41
C ASN A 316 -10.54 -24.31 20.40
N ASP A 317 -11.80 -24.47 19.95
CA ASP A 317 -12.92 -25.04 20.71
C ASP A 317 -13.04 -26.55 20.46
#